data_b8474d4abe90457a5464212a5854d482
#
_entry.id   b8474d4abe90457a5464212a5854d482
#
_cell.length_a   1.000
_cell.length_b   1.000
_cell.length_c   1.000
_cell.angle_alpha   90.00
_cell.angle_beta   90.00
_cell.angle_gamma   90.00
#
_symmetry.space_group_name_H-M   'P 1'
#
loop_
_entity.id
_entity.type
_entity.pdbx_description
1 polymer ?
#
loop_
_entity_poly.entity_id
_entity_poly.type
_entity_poly.pdbx_seq_one_letter_code
_entity_poly.pdbx_strand_id
1 'polypeptide(L)'
;MGFRGVILAIAAASVALAGCGSGGSDAGSSSSTPVTGPWATSDCAVIGPPTTAAALPDGAVVEGEVATTATIGSAPIVGVLEGAVPATRLVVADVVTGSGAQVAAGAEVTVEYCGVGLASGAIFDSSWARGTPVTFPLGNVIAGWQEGIPGMQPGGRRLLVIPADLAYGDTPPPGAGIAPGETLVFVVDLISSP
;
A
#
# COMPACT_ATOMS: atom_id res chain seq x y z
N MET A 1 -18.75 33.31 52.65
CA MET A 1 -19.23 34.44 51.84
C MET A 1 -19.37 33.87 50.42
N GLY A 2 -20.47 33.49 49.90
CA GLY A 2 -21.88 33.77 49.99
C GLY A 2 -22.31 34.78 48.93
N PHE A 3 -22.87 34.34 47.82
CA PHE A 3 -23.96 34.96 47.05
C PHE A 3 -24.17 34.06 45.79
N ARG A 4 -25.20 33.21 45.67
CA ARG A 4 -26.64 33.39 45.35
C ARG A 4 -26.80 34.31 44.13
N GLY A 5 -27.15 33.80 42.96
CA GLY A 5 -28.39 33.24 42.49
C GLY A 5 -28.93 34.20 41.43
N VAL A 6 -29.38 33.73 40.28
CA VAL A 6 -30.70 34.09 39.73
C VAL A 6 -31.00 33.12 38.55
N ILE A 7 -32.12 32.45 38.71
CA ILE A 7 -32.83 31.67 37.72
C ILE A 7 -33.69 32.63 36.89
N LEU A 8 -33.68 32.48 35.55
CA LEU A 8 -34.80 32.99 34.76
C LEU A 8 -35.17 31.94 33.70
N ALA A 9 -36.32 31.35 33.92
CA ALA A 9 -37.04 30.50 33.01
C ALA A 9 -38.03 31.34 32.21
N ILE A 10 -38.11 31.15 30.88
CA ILE A 10 -39.28 31.50 30.08
C ILE A 10 -39.48 30.42 29.00
N ALA A 11 -40.49 29.77 29.12
CA ALA A 11 -41.57 29.04 28.54
C ALA A 11 -41.73 29.10 27.01
N ALA A 12 -41.84 27.93 26.46
CA ALA A 12 -42.83 27.33 25.55
C ALA A 12 -43.35 28.10 24.32
N ALA A 13 -43.19 27.44 23.16
CA ALA A 13 -44.28 27.34 22.19
C ALA A 13 -44.09 26.06 21.35
N SER A 14 -45.05 25.16 21.55
CA SER A 14 -45.26 23.93 20.76
C SER A 14 -45.94 24.28 19.44
N VAL A 15 -45.44 23.74 18.32
CA VAL A 15 -46.28 23.49 17.13
C VAL A 15 -46.00 22.07 16.68
N ALA A 16 -47.02 21.21 16.82
CA ALA A 16 -47.09 19.89 16.26
C ALA A 16 -47.59 19.99 14.83
N LEU A 17 -46.90 19.35 13.90
CA LEU A 17 -47.51 18.85 12.65
C LEU A 17 -47.07 17.41 12.43
N ALA A 18 -48.05 16.56 12.44
CA ALA A 18 -47.96 15.14 12.09
C ALA A 18 -47.69 14.99 10.59
N GLY A 19 -46.78 14.12 10.25
CA GLY A 19 -46.56 13.60 8.91
C GLY A 19 -46.05 12.18 9.01
N CYS A 20 -46.95 11.20 8.83
CA CYS A 20 -46.61 9.80 8.64
C CYS A 20 -45.83 9.64 7.33
N GLY A 21 -44.71 8.95 7.38
CA GLY A 21 -43.95 8.50 6.20
C GLY A 21 -43.08 7.31 6.57
N SER A 22 -43.44 6.20 6.04
CA SER A 22 -42.98 4.81 6.12
C SER A 22 -41.47 4.63 6.14
N GLY A 23 -41.07 3.54 6.81
CA GLY A 23 -39.72 3.02 7.02
C GLY A 23 -38.84 2.93 5.80
N GLY A 24 -37.60 3.23 6.04
CA GLY A 24 -36.46 2.90 5.21
C GLY A 24 -35.29 2.70 6.14
N SER A 25 -34.89 1.45 6.28
CA SER A 25 -33.66 1.10 6.97
C SER A 25 -32.49 1.56 6.09
N ASP A 26 -32.00 2.75 6.32
CA ASP A 26 -30.75 3.21 5.71
C ASP A 26 -29.58 2.52 6.40
N ALA A 27 -29.21 1.36 5.81
CA ALA A 27 -27.89 0.82 5.97
C ALA A 27 -26.90 1.88 5.52
N GLY A 28 -26.04 2.33 6.45
CA GLY A 28 -25.02 3.32 6.20
C GLY A 28 -24.14 2.90 5.04
N SER A 29 -24.44 3.44 3.87
CA SER A 29 -23.57 3.41 2.73
C SER A 29 -22.41 4.36 3.04
N SER A 30 -21.27 3.79 3.43
CA SER A 30 -20.00 4.50 3.41
C SER A 30 -19.74 4.89 1.96
N SER A 31 -20.18 6.07 1.56
CA SER A 31 -19.76 6.74 0.34
C SER A 31 -18.27 7.00 0.46
N SER A 32 -17.45 6.04 0.07
CA SER A 32 -16.09 6.34 -0.34
C SER A 32 -16.20 7.22 -1.58
N THR A 33 -16.11 8.53 -1.37
CA THR A 33 -15.86 9.47 -2.47
C THR A 33 -14.63 8.98 -3.22
N PRO A 34 -14.70 8.75 -4.54
CA PRO A 34 -13.51 8.47 -5.32
C PRO A 34 -12.57 9.65 -5.12
N VAL A 35 -11.37 9.37 -4.65
CA VAL A 35 -10.32 10.38 -4.57
C VAL A 35 -9.96 10.72 -6.02
N THR A 36 -10.61 11.74 -6.57
CA THR A 36 -10.28 12.33 -7.87
C THR A 36 -9.07 13.24 -7.69
N GLY A 37 -7.91 12.63 -7.46
CA GLY A 37 -6.61 13.29 -7.51
C GLY A 37 -5.82 12.74 -8.69
N PRO A 38 -4.66 13.32 -9.02
CA PRO A 38 -3.74 12.77 -10.03
C PRO A 38 -3.26 11.33 -9.71
N TRP A 39 -3.70 10.77 -8.61
CA TRP A 39 -3.37 9.45 -8.05
C TRP A 39 -4.34 8.32 -8.46
N ALA A 40 -5.42 8.61 -9.17
CA ALA A 40 -6.36 7.59 -9.63
C ALA A 40 -5.82 6.92 -10.91
N THR A 41 -4.69 6.22 -10.80
CA THR A 41 -4.11 5.43 -11.89
C THR A 41 -4.52 3.98 -11.74
N SER A 42 -4.77 3.32 -12.87
CA SER A 42 -4.97 1.85 -12.93
C SER A 42 -3.64 1.10 -12.78
N ASP A 43 -2.52 1.80 -12.71
CA ASP A 43 -1.17 1.29 -12.54
C ASP A 43 -0.53 1.87 -11.29
N CYS A 44 0.55 1.26 -10.79
CA CYS A 44 1.31 1.82 -9.70
C CYS A 44 1.93 3.18 -10.08
N ALA A 45 2.11 4.02 -9.08
CA ALA A 45 2.69 5.33 -9.24
C ALA A 45 3.87 5.51 -8.30
N VAL A 46 4.84 6.32 -8.71
CA VAL A 46 5.98 6.69 -7.87
C VAL A 46 5.94 8.17 -7.58
N ILE A 47 6.14 8.51 -6.32
CA ILE A 47 6.40 9.88 -5.90
C ILE A 47 7.89 9.96 -5.55
N GLY A 48 8.64 10.65 -6.40
CA GLY A 48 10.09 10.84 -6.20
C GLY A 48 10.44 11.95 -5.22
N PRO A 49 11.74 12.07 -4.84
CA PRO A 49 12.23 13.13 -3.96
C PRO A 49 11.97 14.54 -4.55
N PRO A 50 11.72 15.56 -3.71
CA PRO A 50 11.66 15.47 -2.27
C PRO A 50 10.26 15.04 -1.80
N THR A 51 10.11 13.80 -1.42
CA THR A 51 8.85 13.32 -0.86
C THR A 51 8.95 13.28 0.65
N THR A 52 8.08 14.00 1.33
CA THR A 52 7.86 13.82 2.76
C THR A 52 6.74 12.81 2.97
N ALA A 53 6.76 12.07 4.07
CA ALA A 53 5.66 11.17 4.40
C ALA A 53 4.29 11.87 4.41
N ALA A 54 4.27 13.18 4.69
CA ALA A 54 3.06 14.01 4.67
C ALA A 54 2.51 14.28 3.26
N ALA A 55 3.30 14.05 2.19
CA ALA A 55 2.85 14.21 0.81
C ALA A 55 2.18 12.94 0.26
N LEU A 56 2.19 11.85 1.03
CA LEU A 56 1.57 10.59 0.65
C LEU A 56 0.08 10.59 1.01
N PRO A 57 -0.76 9.85 0.27
CA PRO A 57 -2.16 9.68 0.62
C PRO A 57 -2.34 9.10 2.03
N ASP A 58 -3.51 9.37 2.63
CA ASP A 58 -3.89 8.81 3.92
C ASP A 58 -3.74 7.28 3.92
N GLY A 59 -3.17 6.73 5.01
CA GLY A 59 -2.91 5.31 5.15
C GLY A 59 -1.57 4.83 4.55
N ALA A 60 -0.70 5.76 4.11
CA ALA A 60 0.66 5.40 3.69
C ALA A 60 1.49 4.89 4.87
N VAL A 61 2.17 3.78 4.64
CA VAL A 61 3.12 3.19 5.61
C VAL A 61 4.53 3.60 5.19
N VAL A 62 5.33 3.97 6.18
CA VAL A 62 6.74 4.33 5.98
C VAL A 62 7.61 3.26 6.61
N GLU A 63 8.52 2.71 5.83
CA GLU A 63 9.54 1.79 6.30
C GLU A 63 10.90 2.28 5.82
N GLY A 64 11.71 2.76 6.77
CA GLY A 64 13.00 3.37 6.43
C GLY A 64 12.85 4.60 5.53
N GLU A 65 13.32 4.49 4.30
CA GLU A 65 13.36 5.57 3.29
C GLU A 65 12.31 5.38 2.20
N VAL A 66 11.41 4.41 2.36
CA VAL A 66 10.35 4.08 1.40
C VAL A 66 8.99 4.08 2.08
N ALA A 67 8.00 4.63 1.41
CA ALA A 67 6.63 4.63 1.86
C ALA A 67 5.72 4.05 0.78
N THR A 68 4.60 3.46 1.17
CA THR A 68 3.58 2.97 0.23
C THR A 68 2.18 3.06 0.81
N THR A 69 1.18 3.11 -0.07
CA THR A 69 -0.23 3.09 0.34
C THR A 69 -0.66 1.70 0.82
N ALA A 70 -1.60 1.66 1.77
CA ALA A 70 -2.06 0.42 2.42
C ALA A 70 -3.36 -0.16 1.80
N THR A 71 -3.94 0.45 0.78
CA THR A 71 -5.22 0.01 0.21
C THR A 71 -5.03 -1.22 -0.66
N ILE A 72 -5.52 -2.36 -0.19
CA ILE A 72 -5.52 -3.63 -0.93
C ILE A 72 -6.48 -3.57 -2.11
N GLY A 73 -6.13 -4.25 -3.22
CA GLY A 73 -6.93 -4.30 -4.45
C GLY A 73 -6.87 -3.03 -5.29
N SER A 74 -5.99 -2.10 -4.91
CA SER A 74 -5.67 -0.91 -5.69
C SER A 74 -4.18 -0.82 -5.93
N ALA A 75 -3.79 -0.37 -7.11
CA ALA A 75 -2.38 -0.19 -7.43
C ALA A 75 -1.69 0.71 -6.39
N PRO A 76 -0.50 0.32 -5.88
CA PRO A 76 0.18 1.08 -4.85
C PRO A 76 0.76 2.40 -5.38
N ILE A 77 0.86 3.37 -4.48
CA ILE A 77 1.72 4.53 -4.67
C ILE A 77 2.98 4.27 -3.84
N VAL A 78 4.14 4.34 -4.48
CA VAL A 78 5.45 4.16 -3.84
C VAL A 78 6.11 5.52 -3.70
N GLY A 79 6.46 5.91 -2.48
CA GLY A 79 7.22 7.12 -2.19
C GLY A 79 8.65 6.77 -1.85
N VAL A 80 9.63 7.35 -2.58
CA VAL A 80 11.04 7.31 -2.20
C VAL A 80 11.36 8.60 -1.49
N LEU A 81 11.74 8.50 -0.21
CA LEU A 81 12.01 9.67 0.63
C LEU A 81 13.34 10.33 0.26
N GLU A 82 13.48 11.61 0.61
CA GLU A 82 14.73 12.32 0.41
C GLU A 82 15.85 11.72 1.28
N GLY A 83 17.01 11.48 0.66
CA GLY A 83 18.14 10.87 1.35
C GLY A 83 18.18 9.35 1.33
N ALA A 84 17.29 8.72 0.57
CA ALA A 84 17.28 7.27 0.41
C ALA A 84 18.67 6.76 -0.02
N VAL A 85 19.18 5.78 0.72
CA VAL A 85 20.48 5.15 0.46
C VAL A 85 20.30 3.70 0.02
N PRO A 86 21.24 3.13 -0.76
CA PRO A 86 21.17 1.72 -1.15
C PRO A 86 21.05 0.80 0.06
N ALA A 87 20.13 -0.15 0.01
CA ALA A 87 19.97 -1.13 1.07
C ALA A 87 21.18 -2.07 1.15
N THR A 88 21.62 -2.38 2.37
CA THR A 88 22.70 -3.35 2.64
C THR A 88 22.17 -4.69 3.14
N ARG A 89 20.86 -4.81 3.31
CA ARG A 89 20.15 -6.01 3.75
C ARG A 89 18.73 -5.99 3.23
N LEU A 90 18.10 -7.14 3.13
CA LEU A 90 16.67 -7.25 2.84
C LEU A 90 15.86 -6.57 3.97
N VAL A 91 14.97 -5.66 3.59
CA VAL A 91 13.95 -5.09 4.46
C VAL A 91 12.60 -5.66 4.06
N VAL A 92 11.85 -6.16 5.03
CA VAL A 92 10.53 -6.76 4.88
C VAL A 92 9.57 -6.10 5.83
N ALA A 93 8.51 -5.49 5.31
CA ALA A 93 7.49 -4.83 6.13
C ALA A 93 6.08 -5.23 5.68
N ASP A 94 5.29 -5.79 6.59
CA ASP A 94 3.87 -6.04 6.35
C ASP A 94 3.08 -4.73 6.46
N VAL A 95 2.69 -4.20 5.30
CA VAL A 95 1.84 -3.00 5.19
C VAL A 95 0.41 -3.32 5.59
N VAL A 96 -0.07 -4.46 5.12
CA VAL A 96 -1.35 -5.05 5.51
C VAL A 96 -1.14 -6.54 5.74
N THR A 97 -1.52 -7.02 6.91
CA THR A 97 -1.51 -8.45 7.21
C THR A 97 -2.75 -9.10 6.59
N GLY A 98 -2.54 -10.14 5.79
CA GLY A 98 -3.62 -10.96 5.24
C GLY A 98 -4.21 -11.95 6.25
N SER A 99 -4.89 -12.96 5.76
CA SER A 99 -5.49 -14.02 6.57
C SER A 99 -5.38 -15.39 5.90
N GLY A 100 -5.45 -16.46 6.70
CA GLY A 100 -5.33 -17.83 6.21
C GLY A 100 -3.93 -18.41 6.38
N ALA A 101 -3.60 -19.43 5.57
CA ALA A 101 -2.32 -20.11 5.64
C ALA A 101 -1.19 -19.19 5.17
N GLN A 102 -0.06 -19.26 5.85
CA GLN A 102 1.14 -18.54 5.44
C GLN A 102 1.81 -19.23 4.25
N VAL A 103 2.36 -18.42 3.35
CA VAL A 103 3.17 -18.90 2.23
C VAL A 103 4.39 -19.65 2.76
N ALA A 104 4.57 -20.88 2.30
CA ALA A 104 5.77 -21.66 2.57
C ALA A 104 6.94 -21.25 1.66
N ALA A 105 8.16 -21.50 2.09
CA ALA A 105 9.33 -21.32 1.23
C ALA A 105 9.22 -22.21 -0.03
N GLY A 106 9.50 -21.63 -1.19
CA GLY A 106 9.44 -22.33 -2.47
C GLY A 106 8.03 -22.58 -3.03
N ALA A 107 6.98 -22.12 -2.33
CA ALA A 107 5.60 -22.28 -2.79
C ALA A 107 5.36 -21.52 -4.11
N GLU A 108 4.26 -21.87 -4.78
CA GLU A 108 3.71 -21.06 -5.86
C GLU A 108 2.85 -19.95 -5.26
N VAL A 109 2.98 -18.74 -5.79
CA VAL A 109 2.22 -17.57 -5.33
C VAL A 109 1.57 -16.86 -6.52
N THR A 110 0.33 -16.40 -6.33
CA THR A 110 -0.34 -15.48 -7.25
C THR A 110 -0.39 -14.11 -6.60
N VAL A 111 0.17 -13.12 -7.27
CA VAL A 111 0.38 -11.77 -6.74
C VAL A 111 0.03 -10.68 -7.74
N GLU A 112 -0.31 -9.50 -7.20
CA GLU A 112 -0.11 -8.22 -7.88
C GLU A 112 1.13 -7.56 -7.29
N TYR A 113 1.90 -6.84 -8.11
CA TYR A 113 3.10 -6.18 -7.63
C TYR A 113 3.47 -4.92 -8.43
N CYS A 114 4.24 -4.07 -7.78
CA CYS A 114 4.91 -2.92 -8.35
C CYS A 114 6.39 -2.98 -8.01
N GLY A 115 7.27 -2.91 -9.00
CA GLY A 115 8.72 -2.89 -8.85
C GLY A 115 9.30 -1.54 -9.26
N VAL A 116 10.08 -0.94 -8.36
CA VAL A 116 10.65 0.41 -8.50
C VAL A 116 12.13 0.37 -8.18
N GLY A 117 12.95 1.03 -8.98
CA GLY A 117 14.36 1.28 -8.64
C GLY A 117 14.46 2.36 -7.55
N LEU A 118 15.17 2.08 -6.47
CA LEU A 118 15.30 3.04 -5.35
C LEU A 118 15.98 4.33 -5.79
N ALA A 119 17.06 4.23 -6.52
CA ALA A 119 17.85 5.39 -6.94
C ALA A 119 17.23 6.11 -8.14
N SER A 120 16.69 5.35 -9.10
CA SER A 120 16.10 5.91 -10.32
C SER A 120 14.69 6.49 -10.08
N GLY A 121 13.97 5.98 -9.08
CA GLY A 121 12.54 6.26 -8.91
C GLY A 121 11.68 5.76 -10.07
N ALA A 122 12.24 4.92 -10.95
CA ALA A 122 11.53 4.41 -12.12
C ALA A 122 10.80 3.11 -11.81
N ILE A 123 9.56 2.99 -12.27
CA ILE A 123 8.87 1.70 -12.30
C ILE A 123 9.51 0.88 -13.41
N PHE A 124 10.09 -0.27 -13.07
CA PHE A 124 10.69 -1.15 -14.05
C PHE A 124 9.80 -2.34 -14.40
N ASP A 125 8.88 -2.71 -13.51
CA ASP A 125 7.89 -3.76 -13.77
C ASP A 125 6.65 -3.59 -12.88
N SER A 126 5.47 -3.91 -13.44
CA SER A 126 4.19 -3.81 -12.75
C SER A 126 3.18 -4.80 -13.32
N SER A 127 2.57 -5.62 -12.47
CA SER A 127 1.44 -6.46 -12.86
C SER A 127 0.18 -5.61 -13.05
N TRP A 128 0.04 -4.52 -12.30
CA TRP A 128 -1.07 -3.58 -12.41
C TRP A 128 -1.17 -2.97 -13.81
N ALA A 129 -0.03 -2.60 -14.43
CA ALA A 129 0.02 -2.13 -15.82
C ALA A 129 -0.50 -3.16 -16.82
N ARG A 130 -0.35 -4.45 -16.51
CA ARG A 130 -0.85 -5.57 -17.33
C ARG A 130 -2.32 -5.88 -17.06
N GLY A 131 -2.88 -5.39 -15.97
CA GLY A 131 -4.28 -5.59 -15.57
C GLY A 131 -4.61 -7.03 -15.16
N THR A 132 -3.59 -7.83 -14.84
CA THR A 132 -3.78 -9.23 -14.42
C THR A 132 -2.72 -9.65 -13.41
N PRO A 133 -3.13 -10.37 -12.34
CA PRO A 133 -2.18 -11.00 -11.43
C PRO A 133 -1.25 -11.98 -12.14
N VAL A 134 -0.09 -12.19 -11.56
CA VAL A 134 0.91 -13.10 -12.09
C VAL A 134 1.20 -14.20 -11.07
N THR A 135 1.38 -15.43 -11.57
CA THR A 135 1.70 -16.59 -10.75
C THR A 135 3.17 -16.98 -10.95
N PHE A 136 3.88 -17.12 -9.85
CA PHE A 136 5.30 -17.54 -9.83
C PHE A 136 5.55 -18.66 -8.84
N PRO A 137 6.32 -19.70 -9.20
CA PRO A 137 7.02 -20.53 -8.24
C PRO A 137 8.13 -19.68 -7.59
N LEU A 138 8.14 -19.56 -6.26
CA LEU A 138 9.14 -18.75 -5.54
C LEU A 138 10.59 -19.21 -5.78
N GLY A 139 10.80 -20.47 -6.17
CA GLY A 139 12.14 -20.95 -6.54
C GLY A 139 12.69 -20.34 -7.83
N ASN A 140 11.89 -19.66 -8.63
CA ASN A 140 12.27 -19.13 -9.95
C ASN A 140 12.36 -17.59 -9.99
N VAL A 141 12.23 -16.93 -8.85
CA VAL A 141 12.33 -15.46 -8.73
C VAL A 141 13.64 -15.05 -8.05
N ILE A 142 13.92 -13.74 -7.99
CA ILE A 142 15.13 -13.22 -7.31
C ILE A 142 15.18 -13.62 -5.83
N ALA A 143 16.39 -13.73 -5.27
CA ALA A 143 16.60 -14.19 -3.90
C ALA A 143 15.82 -13.37 -2.87
N GLY A 144 15.73 -12.05 -3.05
CA GLY A 144 14.97 -11.17 -2.17
C GLY A 144 13.47 -11.52 -2.09
N TRP A 145 12.87 -12.06 -3.15
CA TRP A 145 11.50 -12.58 -3.13
C TRP A 145 11.41 -13.96 -2.46
N GLN A 146 12.40 -14.84 -2.73
CA GLN A 146 12.46 -16.17 -2.11
C GLN A 146 12.54 -16.08 -0.58
N GLU A 147 13.21 -15.05 -0.07
CA GLU A 147 13.37 -14.80 1.35
C GLU A 147 12.24 -13.93 1.92
N GLY A 148 11.77 -12.93 1.15
CA GLY A 148 10.86 -11.90 1.61
C GLY A 148 9.37 -12.25 1.52
N ILE A 149 8.94 -13.15 0.63
CA ILE A 149 7.53 -13.52 0.44
C ILE A 149 7.04 -14.59 1.42
N PRO A 150 7.84 -15.62 1.80
CA PRO A 150 7.40 -16.59 2.79
C PRO A 150 6.88 -15.94 4.06
N GLY A 151 5.83 -16.51 4.65
CA GLY A 151 5.15 -15.97 5.81
C GLY A 151 4.05 -14.96 5.50
N MET A 152 3.91 -14.44 4.27
CA MET A 152 2.73 -13.69 3.88
C MET A 152 1.47 -14.54 3.96
N GLN A 153 0.33 -13.89 4.13
CA GLN A 153 -1.00 -14.51 4.07
C GLN A 153 -1.82 -13.88 2.96
N PRO A 154 -2.72 -14.64 2.28
CA PRO A 154 -3.60 -14.10 1.24
C PRO A 154 -4.37 -12.85 1.71
N GLY A 155 -4.49 -11.87 0.82
CA GLY A 155 -5.07 -10.56 1.13
C GLY A 155 -4.12 -9.61 1.85
N GLY A 156 -2.85 -9.98 2.06
CA GLY A 156 -1.82 -9.12 2.62
C GLY A 156 -1.09 -8.29 1.57
N ARG A 157 -0.56 -7.13 1.99
CA ARG A 157 0.39 -6.29 1.23
C ARG A 157 1.70 -6.22 1.97
N ARG A 158 2.80 -6.44 1.27
CA ARG A 158 4.17 -6.39 1.82
C ARG A 158 5.04 -5.46 0.99
N LEU A 159 5.82 -4.65 1.70
CA LEU A 159 6.91 -3.86 1.13
C LEU A 159 8.21 -4.64 1.30
N LEU A 160 8.97 -4.77 0.22
CA LEU A 160 10.31 -5.32 0.20
C LEU A 160 11.29 -4.26 -0.31
N VAL A 161 12.37 -4.01 0.43
CA VAL A 161 13.52 -3.25 -0.08
C VAL A 161 14.68 -4.22 -0.19
N ILE A 162 15.08 -4.50 -1.42
CA ILE A 162 15.96 -5.61 -1.78
C ILE A 162 17.30 -5.05 -2.24
N PRO A 163 18.40 -5.34 -1.53
CA PRO A 163 19.73 -4.94 -1.97
C PRO A 163 20.10 -5.65 -3.29
N ALA A 164 21.00 -5.06 -4.04
CA ALA A 164 21.36 -5.53 -5.37
C ALA A 164 21.83 -6.99 -5.40
N ASP A 165 22.55 -7.45 -4.38
CA ASP A 165 23.08 -8.83 -4.28
C ASP A 165 21.98 -9.89 -4.10
N LEU A 166 20.81 -9.52 -3.61
CA LEU A 166 19.61 -10.37 -3.55
C LEU A 166 18.64 -10.13 -4.73
N ALA A 167 19.02 -9.28 -5.68
CA ALA A 167 18.28 -8.93 -6.90
C ALA A 167 19.06 -9.31 -8.16
N TYR A 168 19.53 -8.35 -8.91
CA TYR A 168 20.23 -8.56 -10.20
C TYR A 168 21.72 -8.19 -10.15
N GLY A 169 22.23 -7.73 -9.01
CA GLY A 169 23.62 -7.35 -8.83
C GLY A 169 24.08 -6.27 -9.81
N ASP A 170 25.31 -6.44 -10.31
CA ASP A 170 25.91 -5.53 -11.30
C ASP A 170 25.53 -5.85 -12.75
N THR A 171 24.74 -6.91 -12.97
CA THR A 171 24.40 -7.40 -14.32
C THR A 171 22.90 -7.60 -14.50
N PRO A 172 22.08 -6.54 -14.42
CA PRO A 172 20.65 -6.65 -14.66
C PRO A 172 20.36 -7.06 -16.11
N PRO A 173 19.19 -7.67 -16.36
CA PRO A 173 18.81 -8.06 -17.72
C PRO A 173 18.78 -6.85 -18.66
N PRO A 174 19.32 -6.95 -19.88
CA PRO A 174 19.29 -5.86 -20.83
C PRO A 174 17.85 -5.39 -21.10
N GLY A 175 17.63 -4.08 -21.02
CA GLY A 175 16.31 -3.48 -21.27
C GLY A 175 15.34 -3.56 -20.08
N ALA A 176 15.75 -4.08 -18.93
CA ALA A 176 14.90 -4.17 -17.75
C ALA A 176 14.64 -2.82 -17.05
N GLY A 177 15.35 -1.75 -17.43
CA GLY A 177 15.19 -0.43 -16.77
C GLY A 177 15.81 -0.38 -15.38
N ILE A 178 16.68 -1.33 -15.03
CA ILE A 178 17.36 -1.45 -13.74
C ILE A 178 18.85 -1.11 -13.95
N ALA A 179 19.41 -0.26 -13.10
CA ALA A 179 20.83 0.08 -13.14
C ALA A 179 21.69 -1.01 -12.45
N PRO A 180 22.97 -1.18 -12.86
CA PRO A 180 23.92 -2.01 -12.11
C PRO A 180 23.99 -1.58 -10.63
N GLY A 181 23.95 -2.55 -9.72
CA GLY A 181 24.04 -2.29 -8.28
C GLY A 181 22.79 -1.64 -7.66
N GLU A 182 21.67 -1.54 -8.39
CA GLU A 182 20.48 -0.84 -7.92
C GLU A 182 19.72 -1.66 -6.85
N THR A 183 19.39 -0.98 -5.76
CA THR A 183 18.42 -1.49 -4.77
C THR A 183 17.02 -1.44 -5.35
N LEU A 184 16.28 -2.52 -5.22
CA LEU A 184 14.91 -2.62 -5.73
C LEU A 184 13.88 -2.54 -4.61
N VAL A 185 12.81 -1.83 -4.90
CA VAL A 185 11.63 -1.72 -4.03
C VAL A 185 10.49 -2.47 -4.69
N PHE A 186 9.85 -3.37 -3.96
CA PHE A 186 8.63 -4.03 -4.40
C PHE A 186 7.51 -3.82 -3.39
N VAL A 187 6.33 -3.52 -3.90
CA VAL A 187 5.07 -3.62 -3.15
C VAL A 187 4.31 -4.78 -3.74
N VAL A 188 4.03 -5.78 -2.91
CA VAL A 188 3.45 -7.06 -3.32
C VAL A 188 2.15 -7.29 -2.58
N ASP A 189 1.06 -7.50 -3.33
CA ASP A 189 -0.24 -7.97 -2.82
C ASP A 189 -0.34 -9.46 -3.08
N LEU A 190 -0.41 -10.26 -2.03
CA LEU A 190 -0.61 -11.70 -2.17
C LEU A 190 -2.10 -12.01 -2.34
N ILE A 191 -2.45 -12.60 -3.48
CA ILE A 191 -3.82 -12.99 -3.80
C ILE A 191 -4.09 -14.41 -3.32
N SER A 192 -3.21 -15.35 -3.66
CA SER A 192 -3.32 -16.74 -3.22
C SER A 192 -1.97 -17.46 -3.23
N SER A 193 -1.91 -18.52 -2.43
CA SER A 193 -0.90 -19.56 -2.50
C SER A 193 -1.60 -20.89 -2.22
N PRO A 194 -1.49 -21.89 -3.11
CA PRO A 194 -2.12 -23.21 -2.93
C PRO A 194 -1.52 -24.01 -1.78
#